data_db4d02e8b6287c9cc905f936f86171d9
#
_entry.id   db4d02e8b6287c9cc905f936f86171d9
#
_cell.length_a   1.000
_cell.length_b   1.000
_cell.length_c   1.000
_cell.angle_alpha   90.00
_cell.angle_beta   90.00
_cell.angle_gamma   90.00
#
_symmetry.space_group_name_H-M   'P 1'
#
loop_
_entity.id
_entity.type
_entity.pdbx_description
1 polymer ?
#
loop_
_entity_poly.entity_id
_entity_poly.type
_entity_poly.pdbx_seq_one_letter_code
_entity_poly.pdbx_strand_id
1 'polypeptide(L)'
;SWERALGIIAEKLKATLPNETFWYFSGRSSNEAGFLLQLFARLYGTNNVNNCSYYCHQASGAGLSSSIGTGTATLVLEDLDKSDLVFLIGANPASNHPRLLETLRRVRKRGGDVIVINPLREPGLEKFHVPSRPLSLLFGSEIASS
;
A
#
# COMPACT_ATOMS: atom_id res chain seq x y z
N SER A 1 14.97 19.06 -21.41
CA SER A 1 14.23 20.12 -20.71
C SER A 1 12.76 19.74 -20.58
N TRP A 2 12.06 20.32 -19.64
CA TRP A 2 10.60 20.16 -19.47
C TRP A 2 9.83 20.61 -20.69
N GLU A 3 10.23 21.71 -21.34
CA GLU A 3 9.61 22.22 -22.57
C GLU A 3 9.60 21.17 -23.68
N ARG A 4 10.74 20.49 -23.86
CA ARG A 4 10.84 19.42 -24.86
C ARG A 4 9.95 18.24 -24.51
N ALA A 5 9.90 17.83 -23.23
CA ALA A 5 9.03 16.73 -22.78
C ALA A 5 7.54 17.05 -22.99
N LEU A 6 7.11 18.24 -22.59
CA LEU A 6 5.74 18.71 -22.78
C LEU A 6 5.38 18.84 -24.26
N GLY A 7 6.30 19.30 -25.10
CA GLY A 7 6.12 19.35 -26.56
C GLY A 7 5.85 17.97 -27.15
N ILE A 8 6.68 16.98 -26.81
CA ILE A 8 6.49 15.58 -27.27
C ILE A 8 5.14 15.02 -26.81
N ILE A 9 4.76 15.24 -25.55
CA ILE A 9 3.47 14.79 -25.01
C ILE A 9 2.31 15.45 -25.77
N ALA A 10 2.38 16.77 -25.97
CA ALA A 10 1.33 17.50 -26.68
C ALA A 10 1.16 17.04 -28.14
N GLU A 11 2.27 16.78 -28.84
CA GLU A 11 2.21 16.23 -30.21
C GLU A 11 1.57 14.84 -30.24
N LYS A 12 1.93 13.97 -29.30
CA LYS A 12 1.35 12.64 -29.20
C LYS A 12 -0.16 12.69 -28.89
N LEU A 13 -0.57 13.54 -27.97
CA LEU A 13 -1.96 13.72 -27.62
C LEU A 13 -2.79 14.28 -28.79
N LYS A 14 -2.25 15.24 -29.55
CA LYS A 14 -2.91 15.76 -30.75
C LYS A 14 -3.10 14.72 -31.85
N ALA A 15 -2.21 13.72 -31.91
CA ALA A 15 -2.23 12.65 -32.91
C ALA A 15 -3.04 11.42 -32.45
N THR A 16 -3.53 11.38 -31.22
CA THR A 16 -4.23 10.23 -30.63
C THR A 16 -5.69 10.59 -30.37
N LEU A 17 -6.60 9.71 -30.68
CA LEU A 17 -8.02 9.92 -30.34
C LEU A 17 -8.23 9.84 -28.82
N PRO A 18 -9.04 10.71 -28.21
CA PRO A 18 -9.25 10.73 -26.76
C PRO A 18 -9.63 9.36 -26.17
N ASN A 19 -10.46 8.59 -26.85
CA ASN A 19 -10.90 7.27 -26.39
C ASN A 19 -9.82 6.18 -26.49
N GLU A 20 -8.73 6.44 -27.18
CA GLU A 20 -7.56 5.55 -27.26
C GLU A 20 -6.54 5.83 -26.16
N THR A 21 -6.84 6.78 -25.26
CA THR A 21 -5.98 7.12 -24.12
C THR A 21 -6.57 6.60 -22.83
N PHE A 22 -5.69 6.25 -21.89
CA PHE A 22 -6.02 5.90 -20.52
C PHE A 22 -5.15 6.69 -19.55
N TRP A 23 -5.79 7.35 -18.60
CA TRP A 23 -5.15 8.22 -17.63
C TRP A 23 -5.16 7.56 -16.26
N TYR A 24 -4.00 7.26 -15.75
CA TYR A 24 -3.84 6.57 -14.48
C TYR A 24 -2.96 7.37 -13.53
N PHE A 25 -3.38 7.48 -12.29
CA PHE A 25 -2.58 8.12 -11.26
C PHE A 25 -2.44 7.26 -10.00
N SER A 26 -1.30 7.42 -9.34
CA SER A 26 -0.96 6.70 -8.14
C SER A 26 -1.81 7.18 -6.95
N GLY A 27 -2.12 6.28 -6.01
CA GLY A 27 -2.70 6.65 -4.71
C GLY A 27 -1.76 7.49 -3.83
N ARG A 28 -0.52 7.69 -4.27
CA ARG A 28 0.43 8.61 -3.62
C ARG A 28 0.39 10.03 -4.20
N SER A 29 -0.37 10.24 -5.26
CA SER A 29 -0.63 11.57 -5.79
C SER A 29 -1.51 12.36 -4.83
N SER A 30 -1.33 13.68 -4.76
CA SER A 30 -2.23 14.52 -3.98
C SER A 30 -3.63 14.56 -4.61
N ASN A 31 -4.63 14.92 -3.83
CA ASN A 31 -6.00 15.06 -4.33
C ASN A 31 -6.10 16.13 -5.41
N GLU A 32 -5.32 17.21 -5.28
CA GLU A 32 -5.25 18.29 -6.27
C GLU A 32 -4.67 17.79 -7.60
N ALA A 33 -3.60 16.99 -7.55
CA ALA A 33 -3.02 16.38 -8.76
C ALA A 33 -4.01 15.41 -9.43
N GLY A 34 -4.72 14.61 -8.66
CA GLY A 34 -5.78 13.73 -9.15
C GLY A 34 -6.93 14.51 -9.81
N PHE A 35 -7.37 15.60 -9.16
CA PHE A 35 -8.38 16.49 -9.72
C PHE A 35 -7.94 17.11 -11.05
N LEU A 36 -6.72 17.66 -11.11
CA LEU A 36 -6.17 18.25 -12.32
C LEU A 36 -6.05 17.24 -13.47
N LEU A 37 -5.60 16.03 -13.17
CA LEU A 37 -5.52 14.97 -14.18
C LEU A 37 -6.90 14.60 -14.74
N GLN A 38 -7.90 14.48 -13.87
CA GLN A 38 -9.26 14.19 -14.29
C GLN A 38 -9.86 15.33 -15.10
N LEU A 39 -9.64 16.57 -14.67
CA LEU A 39 -10.08 17.76 -15.42
C LEU A 39 -9.42 17.80 -16.80
N PHE A 40 -8.11 17.58 -16.86
CA PHE A 40 -7.38 17.55 -18.12
C PHE A 40 -7.90 16.47 -19.07
N ALA A 41 -8.08 15.24 -18.59
CA ALA A 41 -8.61 14.15 -19.40
C ALA A 41 -10.01 14.45 -19.98
N ARG A 42 -10.89 15.06 -19.17
CA ARG A 42 -12.21 15.48 -19.62
C ARG A 42 -12.16 16.60 -20.64
N LEU A 43 -11.29 17.58 -20.46
CA LEU A 43 -11.07 18.65 -21.44
C LEU A 43 -10.45 18.11 -22.74
N TYR A 44 -9.60 17.10 -22.63
CA TYR A 44 -9.04 16.39 -23.78
C TYR A 44 -10.11 15.56 -24.52
N GLY A 45 -11.20 15.17 -23.86
CA GLY A 45 -12.36 14.51 -24.47
C GLY A 45 -12.55 13.05 -24.07
N THR A 46 -12.04 12.61 -22.92
CA THR A 46 -12.22 11.24 -22.43
C THR A 46 -12.55 11.19 -20.94
N ASN A 47 -13.25 10.12 -20.53
CA ASN A 47 -13.47 9.74 -19.14
C ASN A 47 -12.65 8.51 -18.73
N ASN A 48 -11.71 8.06 -19.55
CA ASN A 48 -10.83 6.92 -19.26
C ASN A 48 -9.78 7.29 -18.21
N VAL A 49 -10.24 7.62 -17.01
CA VAL A 49 -9.40 8.03 -15.86
C VAL A 49 -9.65 7.07 -14.71
N ASN A 50 -8.59 6.59 -14.11
CA ASN A 50 -8.70 5.76 -12.93
C ASN A 50 -7.48 5.92 -12.01
N ASN A 51 -7.58 5.39 -10.79
CA ASN A 51 -6.47 5.38 -9.84
C ASN A 51 -6.19 3.97 -9.31
N CYS A 52 -5.12 3.86 -8.53
CA CYS A 52 -4.68 2.58 -7.98
C CYS A 52 -5.71 1.96 -7.02
N SER A 53 -6.52 2.75 -6.32
CA SER A 53 -7.47 2.24 -5.32
C SER A 53 -8.50 1.32 -5.96
N TYR A 54 -8.95 1.62 -7.17
CA TYR A 54 -9.89 0.78 -7.90
C TYR A 54 -9.31 -0.62 -8.17
N TYR A 55 -8.06 -0.71 -8.56
CA TYR A 55 -7.40 -1.99 -8.87
C TYR A 55 -6.83 -2.70 -7.65
N CYS A 56 -6.51 -1.97 -6.59
CA CYS A 56 -5.85 -2.50 -5.40
C CYS A 56 -6.83 -2.92 -4.30
N HIS A 57 -7.77 -2.07 -3.92
CA HIS A 57 -8.59 -2.24 -2.72
C HIS A 57 -10.10 -2.31 -2.98
N GLN A 58 -10.58 -2.00 -4.17
CA GLN A 58 -12.02 -2.02 -4.47
C GLN A 58 -12.64 -3.40 -4.21
N ALA A 59 -11.97 -4.46 -4.64
CA ALA A 59 -12.44 -5.83 -4.42
C ALA A 59 -12.50 -6.17 -2.92
N SER A 60 -11.47 -5.78 -2.15
CA SER A 60 -11.45 -5.96 -0.71
C SER A 60 -12.57 -5.18 -0.02
N GLY A 61 -12.77 -3.91 -0.41
CA GLY A 61 -13.85 -3.08 0.12
C GLY A 61 -15.22 -3.67 -0.15
N ALA A 62 -15.47 -4.17 -1.36
CA ALA A 62 -16.73 -4.82 -1.73
C ALA A 62 -16.94 -6.13 -0.94
N GLY A 63 -15.90 -6.97 -0.85
CA GLY A 63 -15.94 -8.22 -0.09
C GLY A 63 -16.18 -8.00 1.40
N LEU A 64 -15.46 -7.10 2.03
CA LEU A 64 -15.62 -6.78 3.45
C LEU A 64 -17.01 -6.16 3.73
N SER A 65 -17.45 -5.21 2.90
CA SER A 65 -18.77 -4.58 3.08
C SER A 65 -19.92 -5.57 2.99
N SER A 66 -19.81 -6.55 2.10
CA SER A 66 -20.83 -7.61 1.98
C SER A 66 -20.81 -8.62 3.12
N SER A 67 -19.62 -8.86 3.71
CA SER A 67 -19.45 -9.90 4.74
C SER A 67 -19.62 -9.38 6.17
N ILE A 68 -19.08 -8.20 6.46
CA ILE A 68 -19.04 -7.62 7.82
C ILE A 68 -19.65 -6.21 7.92
N GLY A 69 -20.22 -5.69 6.82
CA GLY A 69 -20.92 -4.40 6.79
C GLY A 69 -20.01 -3.17 6.73
N THR A 70 -18.69 -3.33 6.68
CA THR A 70 -17.74 -2.23 6.53
C THR A 70 -16.60 -2.60 5.58
N GLY A 71 -16.17 -1.63 4.76
CA GLY A 71 -15.06 -1.84 3.81
C GLY A 71 -13.67 -1.60 4.39
N THR A 72 -13.53 -1.46 5.69
CA THR A 72 -12.26 -1.18 6.40
C THR A 72 -11.99 -2.17 7.51
N ALA A 73 -10.81 -2.07 8.13
CA ALA A 73 -10.46 -2.88 9.29
C ALA A 73 -11.44 -2.66 10.46
N THR A 74 -11.72 -3.74 11.20
CA THR A 74 -12.57 -3.73 12.39
C THR A 74 -11.80 -3.48 13.69
N LEU A 75 -10.47 -3.34 13.61
CA LEU A 75 -9.57 -3.11 14.73
C LEU A 75 -8.82 -1.78 14.56
N VAL A 76 -8.30 -1.25 15.64
CA VAL A 76 -7.37 -0.13 15.68
C VAL A 76 -5.97 -0.61 16.06
N LEU A 77 -4.93 0.23 15.83
CA LEU A 77 -3.54 -0.15 16.10
C LEU A 77 -3.28 -0.49 17.57
N GLU A 78 -3.99 0.16 18.47
CA GLU A 78 -3.92 -0.07 19.92
C GLU A 78 -4.39 -1.48 20.33
N ASP A 79 -5.27 -2.10 19.54
CA ASP A 79 -5.71 -3.47 19.79
C ASP A 79 -4.57 -4.47 19.54
N LEU A 80 -3.74 -4.21 18.52
CA LEU A 80 -2.54 -5.01 18.27
C LEU A 80 -1.54 -4.93 19.42
N ASP A 81 -1.39 -3.75 20.03
CA ASP A 81 -0.51 -3.58 21.19
C ASP A 81 -0.99 -4.36 22.43
N LYS A 82 -2.26 -4.77 22.48
CA LYS A 82 -2.85 -5.57 23.57
C LYS A 82 -2.97 -7.06 23.23
N SER A 83 -2.73 -7.42 21.98
CA SER A 83 -2.88 -8.81 21.51
C SER A 83 -1.74 -9.69 21.99
N ASP A 84 -2.06 -10.90 22.46
CA ASP A 84 -1.08 -11.92 22.83
C ASP A 84 -0.71 -12.83 21.66
N LEU A 85 -1.54 -12.84 20.60
CA LEU A 85 -1.30 -13.62 19.39
C LEU A 85 -1.72 -12.82 18.15
N VAL A 86 -0.84 -12.77 17.16
CA VAL A 86 -1.08 -12.15 15.85
C VAL A 86 -0.81 -13.16 14.75
N PHE A 87 -1.79 -13.36 13.86
CA PHE A 87 -1.59 -14.08 12.61
C PHE A 87 -1.27 -13.11 11.48
N LEU A 88 -0.16 -13.32 10.80
CA LEU A 88 0.27 -12.56 9.63
C LEU A 88 0.14 -13.46 8.39
N ILE A 89 -0.91 -13.26 7.60
CA ILE A 89 -1.30 -14.17 6.53
C ILE A 89 -1.13 -13.47 5.17
N GLY A 90 -0.28 -14.03 4.29
CA GLY A 90 -0.09 -13.55 2.92
C GLY A 90 0.45 -12.12 2.81
N ALA A 91 1.16 -11.62 3.82
CA ALA A 91 1.66 -10.26 3.86
C ALA A 91 3.12 -10.20 4.30
N ASN A 92 3.88 -9.26 3.71
CA ASN A 92 5.24 -8.94 4.11
C ASN A 92 5.33 -7.47 4.58
N PRO A 93 5.02 -7.17 5.85
CA PRO A 93 5.06 -5.80 6.36
C PRO A 93 6.46 -5.18 6.35
N ALA A 94 7.53 -5.96 6.30
CA ALA A 94 8.88 -5.43 6.15
C ALA A 94 9.05 -4.67 4.83
N SER A 95 8.38 -5.12 3.75
CA SER A 95 8.42 -4.45 2.46
C SER A 95 7.39 -3.33 2.32
N ASN A 96 6.20 -3.48 2.89
CA ASN A 96 5.05 -2.62 2.57
C ASN A 96 4.55 -1.76 3.74
N HIS A 97 4.76 -2.21 4.99
CA HIS A 97 4.20 -1.59 6.19
C HIS A 97 5.24 -1.48 7.31
N PRO A 98 6.35 -0.76 7.11
CA PRO A 98 7.48 -0.76 8.05
C PRO A 98 7.11 -0.31 9.47
N ARG A 99 6.10 0.53 9.63
CA ARG A 99 5.64 0.95 10.96
C ARG A 99 4.93 -0.17 11.74
N LEU A 100 4.27 -1.10 11.04
CA LEU A 100 3.64 -2.26 11.66
C LEU A 100 4.69 -3.18 12.32
N LEU A 101 5.91 -3.24 11.77
CA LEU A 101 7.00 -4.02 12.35
C LEU A 101 7.31 -3.62 13.78
N GLU A 102 7.28 -2.32 14.10
CA GLU A 102 7.52 -1.88 15.48
C GLU A 102 6.41 -2.34 16.42
N THR A 103 5.18 -2.39 15.96
CA THR A 103 4.05 -2.93 16.73
C THR A 103 4.22 -4.44 16.95
N LEU A 104 4.52 -5.21 15.92
CA LEU A 104 4.78 -6.66 16.04
C LEU A 104 5.96 -6.94 16.97
N ARG A 105 7.03 -6.16 16.88
CA ARG A 105 8.16 -6.25 17.80
C ARG A 105 7.75 -6.00 19.26
N ARG A 106 6.85 -5.03 19.52
CA ARG A 106 6.32 -4.78 20.86
C ARG A 106 5.49 -5.95 21.39
N VAL A 107 4.66 -6.55 20.53
CA VAL A 107 3.92 -7.79 20.87
C VAL A 107 4.88 -8.89 21.29
N ARG A 108 5.90 -9.18 20.47
CA ARG A 108 6.92 -10.18 20.78
C ARG A 108 7.68 -9.90 22.08
N LYS A 109 8.06 -8.64 22.31
CA LYS A 109 8.79 -8.23 23.53
C LYS A 109 7.98 -8.41 24.80
N ARG A 110 6.64 -8.37 24.71
CA ARG A 110 5.73 -8.64 25.84
C ARG A 110 5.52 -10.13 26.10
N GLY A 111 6.07 -11.02 25.29
CA GLY A 111 5.83 -12.45 25.35
C GLY A 111 4.67 -12.93 24.48
N GLY A 112 4.10 -12.08 23.65
CA GLY A 112 3.12 -12.46 22.66
C GLY A 112 3.74 -13.16 21.45
N ASP A 113 2.92 -13.86 20.67
CA ASP A 113 3.34 -14.63 19.52
C ASP A 113 2.89 -14.02 18.20
N VAL A 114 3.72 -14.18 17.16
CA VAL A 114 3.39 -13.83 15.78
C VAL A 114 3.58 -15.06 14.90
N ILE A 115 2.47 -15.57 14.36
CA ILE A 115 2.46 -16.71 13.45
C ILE A 115 2.38 -16.18 12.03
N VAL A 116 3.36 -16.53 11.20
CA VAL A 116 3.44 -16.13 9.79
C VAL A 116 2.98 -17.28 8.91
N ILE A 117 1.97 -17.02 8.08
CA ILE A 117 1.48 -17.96 7.05
C ILE A 117 1.69 -17.29 5.69
N ASN A 118 2.70 -17.74 4.96
CA ASN A 118 3.06 -17.17 3.65
C ASN A 118 3.55 -18.27 2.71
N PRO A 119 3.16 -18.28 1.43
CA PRO A 119 3.61 -19.28 0.47
C PRO A 119 5.11 -19.18 0.14
N LEU A 120 5.71 -18.02 0.38
CA LEU A 120 7.12 -17.75 0.15
C LEU A 120 7.84 -17.49 1.46
N ARG A 121 9.05 -18.01 1.59
CA ARG A 121 9.96 -17.68 2.68
C ARG A 121 10.71 -16.39 2.33
N GLU A 122 10.25 -15.28 2.90
CA GLU A 122 10.81 -13.96 2.62
C GLU A 122 11.70 -13.49 3.79
N PRO A 123 12.90 -12.95 3.52
CA PRO A 123 13.82 -12.52 4.58
C PRO A 123 13.20 -11.56 5.59
N GLY A 124 12.34 -10.64 5.12
CA GLY A 124 11.67 -9.66 5.98
C GLY A 124 10.64 -10.26 6.95
N LEU A 125 10.20 -11.50 6.72
CA LEU A 125 9.31 -12.23 7.63
C LEU A 125 10.07 -13.00 8.72
N GLU A 126 11.35 -13.27 8.48
CA GLU A 126 12.21 -13.94 9.44
C GLU A 126 12.95 -12.92 10.29
N LYS A 127 13.66 -12.01 9.64
CA LYS A 127 14.49 -11.00 10.30
C LYS A 127 14.41 -9.66 9.58
N PHE A 128 14.24 -8.60 10.33
CA PHE A 128 14.16 -7.24 9.81
C PHE A 128 14.94 -6.27 10.70
N HIS A 129 15.19 -5.06 10.18
CA HIS A 129 15.85 -3.99 10.90
C HIS A 129 14.89 -2.82 11.10
N VAL A 130 14.78 -2.37 12.35
CA VAL A 130 13.97 -1.17 12.69
C VAL A 130 14.92 0.04 12.71
N PRO A 131 14.84 0.96 11.74
CA PRO A 131 15.81 2.07 11.60
C PRO A 131 15.87 2.99 12.83
N SER A 132 14.77 3.13 13.56
CA SER A 132 14.70 3.93 14.78
C SER A 132 15.32 3.25 16.03
N ARG A 133 15.85 2.04 15.90
CA ARG A 133 16.36 1.24 17.01
C ARG A 133 17.81 0.78 16.75
N PRO A 134 18.82 1.37 17.39
CA PRO A 134 20.24 1.04 17.14
C PRO A 134 20.56 -0.45 17.31
N LEU A 135 20.02 -1.11 18.33
CA LEU A 135 20.24 -2.55 18.56
C LEU A 135 19.60 -3.40 17.44
N SER A 136 18.42 -3.01 16.93
CA SER A 136 17.81 -3.70 15.81
C SER A 136 18.56 -3.50 14.49
N LEU A 137 19.22 -2.34 14.31
CA LEU A 137 20.10 -2.11 13.16
C LEU A 137 21.31 -3.03 13.17
N LEU A 138 21.88 -3.31 14.36
CA LEU A 138 23.07 -4.15 14.50
C LEU A 138 22.75 -5.65 14.44
N PHE A 139 21.71 -6.08 15.13
CA PHE A 139 21.41 -7.51 15.34
C PHE A 139 20.16 -8.00 14.60
N GLY A 140 19.35 -7.09 14.07
CA GLY A 140 18.03 -7.39 13.51
C GLY A 140 16.98 -7.65 14.60
N SER A 141 15.75 -7.87 14.17
CA SER A 141 14.61 -8.26 15.01
C SER A 141 13.84 -9.37 14.30
N GLU A 142 13.44 -10.39 15.03
CA GLU A 142 12.61 -11.46 14.51
C GLU A 142 11.13 -11.10 14.63
N ILE A 143 10.34 -11.45 13.62
CA ILE A 143 8.89 -11.26 13.61
C ILE A 143 8.20 -12.55 14.05
N ALA A 144 8.48 -13.63 13.33
CA ALA A 144 7.85 -14.92 13.58
C ALA A 144 8.25 -15.50 14.93
N SER A 145 7.30 -16.16 15.58
CA SER A 145 7.59 -17.06 16.68
C SER A 145 8.28 -18.32 16.15
N SER A 146 9.36 -18.74 16.79
CA SER A 146 10.09 -19.97 16.45
C SER A 146 9.28 -21.22 16.82
#